data_ebd0d934c2b7b0f9d72e3e4ebdd7e9bb
#
_entry.id   ebd0d934c2b7b0f9d72e3e4ebdd7e9bb
#
_cell.length_a   1.000
_cell.length_b   1.000
_cell.length_c   1.000
_cell.angle_alpha   90.00
_cell.angle_beta   90.00
_cell.angle_gamma   90.00
#
_symmetry.space_group_name_H-M   'P 1'
#
loop_
_entity.id
_entity.type
_entity.pdbx_description
1 polymer ?
#
loop_
_entity_poly.entity_id
_entity_poly.type
_entity_poly.pdbx_seq_one_letter_code
_entity_poly.pdbx_strand_id
1 'polypeptide(L)'
;MKQTYQVNKDGFYGEYGGAFIPEMLYPNIKELQESYETIIESQEFQKELKQLLQDYVGRPTPLYFAKRLSAHYGAAIYLKREDLCHTGAHKINNALGQILLAKKLNKTRIIAETGAGQHGVATATACALMGLKCFVYMGAKDIKRQAPNVARMKMLGAEIIPVNSGSKTLKDATNEAIRDWINNATDTHYIIGSVVGPHPYPDMVARLQSVISEEIKKQLNQNPTHIIACIGGGSNAIGAFYHYLNEENVQLIGVEAAGKGVDTQATAATLALGNQGVLHACMTTLLQTADGQVIEPYSISAGLDYPGIGPQHAHLHKIQRVNYDNVTDKEALEAAHFLSKTEGIIPALESAHALAYLNKMEIKPSDRIVINLSGRGDKDLETLTKNM
;
A
#
# COMPACT_ATOMS: atom_id res chain seq x y z
N MET A 1 11.60 -22.86 17.12
CA MET A 1 10.64 -22.96 16.00
C MET A 1 11.05 -21.93 14.96
N LYS A 2 11.14 -22.27 13.67
CA LYS A 2 11.32 -21.25 12.62
C LYS A 2 10.10 -20.31 12.69
N GLN A 3 10.34 -19.01 12.85
CA GLN A 3 9.27 -18.03 12.75
C GLN A 3 8.69 -18.07 11.33
N THR A 4 7.39 -18.24 11.20
CA THR A 4 6.74 -18.21 9.90
C THR A 4 6.22 -16.80 9.65
N TYR A 5 6.66 -16.20 8.55
CA TYR A 5 6.21 -14.88 8.11
C TYR A 5 5.01 -14.96 7.15
N GLN A 6 4.58 -16.17 6.83
CA GLN A 6 3.48 -16.45 5.91
C GLN A 6 2.17 -16.68 6.66
N VAL A 7 1.09 -16.49 5.96
CA VAL A 7 -0.26 -16.80 6.44
C VAL A 7 -0.42 -18.30 6.68
N ASN A 8 -1.12 -18.67 7.72
CA ASN A 8 -1.48 -20.06 7.96
C ASN A 8 -2.75 -20.44 7.17
N LYS A 9 -3.12 -21.72 7.19
CA LYS A 9 -4.30 -22.26 6.49
C LYS A 9 -5.65 -21.63 6.91
N ASP A 10 -5.70 -21.01 8.09
CA ASP A 10 -6.89 -20.37 8.63
C ASP A 10 -6.91 -18.86 8.35
N GLY A 11 -5.94 -18.36 7.58
CA GLY A 11 -5.86 -16.96 7.18
C GLY A 11 -5.19 -16.04 8.18
N PHE A 12 -4.40 -16.56 9.12
CA PHE A 12 -3.76 -15.78 10.18
C PHE A 12 -2.24 -15.72 10.04
N TYR A 13 -1.67 -14.57 10.40
CA TYR A 13 -0.27 -14.31 10.71
C TYR A 13 -0.15 -14.22 12.24
N GLY A 14 0.18 -15.32 12.90
CA GLY A 14 0.09 -15.42 14.36
C GLY A 14 -1.35 -15.20 14.84
N GLU A 15 -1.61 -14.12 15.55
CA GLU A 15 -2.96 -13.75 16.04
C GLU A 15 -3.67 -12.72 15.15
N TYR A 16 -3.04 -12.23 14.09
CA TYR A 16 -3.57 -11.20 13.18
C TYR A 16 -4.04 -11.83 11.87
N GLY A 17 -5.09 -11.29 11.28
CA GLY A 17 -5.67 -11.79 10.02
C GLY A 17 -7.08 -12.30 10.18
N GLY A 18 -7.39 -13.42 9.53
CA GLY A 18 -8.71 -14.02 9.51
C GLY A 18 -9.69 -13.30 8.59
N ALA A 19 -10.96 -13.73 8.65
CA ALA A 19 -12.06 -13.15 7.86
C ALA A 19 -13.29 -12.95 8.76
N PHE A 20 -13.43 -11.76 9.33
CA PHE A 20 -14.53 -11.35 10.19
C PHE A 20 -15.62 -10.69 9.34
N ILE A 21 -16.31 -11.51 8.56
CA ILE A 21 -17.25 -11.10 7.52
C ILE A 21 -18.70 -11.45 7.91
N PRO A 22 -19.70 -10.69 7.41
CA PRO A 22 -21.09 -11.13 7.44
C PRO A 22 -21.27 -12.43 6.65
N GLU A 23 -22.21 -13.26 7.09
CA GLU A 23 -22.52 -14.55 6.46
C GLU A 23 -22.85 -14.44 4.96
N MET A 24 -23.42 -13.32 4.52
CA MET A 24 -23.75 -13.08 3.12
C MET A 24 -22.52 -12.96 2.21
N LEU A 25 -21.36 -12.59 2.74
CA LEU A 25 -20.08 -12.56 2.00
C LEU A 25 -19.32 -13.88 2.06
N TYR A 26 -19.75 -14.82 2.89
CA TYR A 26 -19.04 -16.09 3.08
C TYR A 26 -18.83 -16.86 1.76
N PRO A 27 -19.83 -17.01 0.87
CA PRO A 27 -19.61 -17.70 -0.40
C PRO A 27 -18.52 -17.07 -1.26
N ASN A 28 -18.45 -15.74 -1.34
CA ASN A 28 -17.47 -15.00 -2.12
C ASN A 28 -16.06 -15.14 -1.56
N ILE A 29 -15.93 -14.99 -0.25
CA ILE A 29 -14.63 -15.13 0.42
C ILE A 29 -14.14 -16.56 0.31
N LYS A 30 -15.05 -17.56 0.46
CA LYS A 30 -14.70 -18.96 0.30
C LYS A 30 -14.26 -19.29 -1.12
N GLU A 31 -15.01 -18.86 -2.14
CA GLU A 31 -14.61 -19.01 -3.55
C GLU A 31 -13.20 -18.45 -3.79
N LEU A 32 -12.92 -17.25 -3.24
CA LEU A 32 -11.63 -16.61 -3.38
C LEU A 32 -10.54 -17.37 -2.63
N GLN A 33 -10.77 -17.82 -1.39
CA GLN A 33 -9.83 -18.59 -0.59
C GLN A 33 -9.44 -19.93 -1.25
N GLU A 34 -10.42 -20.61 -1.85
CA GLU A 34 -10.21 -21.91 -2.48
C GLU A 34 -9.50 -21.83 -3.84
N SER A 35 -9.57 -20.66 -4.50
CA SER A 35 -9.11 -20.53 -5.89
C SER A 35 -7.90 -19.63 -6.09
N TYR A 36 -7.67 -18.62 -5.22
CA TYR A 36 -6.70 -17.57 -5.54
C TYR A 36 -5.26 -18.09 -5.68
N GLU A 37 -4.80 -18.97 -4.80
CA GLU A 37 -3.44 -19.52 -4.88
C GLU A 37 -3.25 -20.32 -6.16
N THR A 38 -4.18 -21.24 -6.45
CA THR A 38 -4.12 -22.08 -7.65
C THR A 38 -4.12 -21.23 -8.93
N ILE A 39 -4.94 -20.18 -8.97
CA ILE A 39 -5.00 -19.27 -10.13
C ILE A 39 -3.72 -18.46 -10.24
N ILE A 40 -3.32 -17.77 -9.15
CA ILE A 40 -2.14 -16.90 -9.16
C ILE A 40 -0.87 -17.69 -9.48
N GLU A 41 -0.72 -18.91 -8.99
CA GLU A 41 0.47 -19.76 -9.23
C GLU A 41 0.44 -20.46 -10.60
N SER A 42 -0.68 -20.43 -11.31
CA SER A 42 -0.77 -21.07 -12.63
C SER A 42 0.18 -20.42 -13.64
N GLN A 43 0.79 -21.23 -14.50
CA GLN A 43 1.71 -20.73 -15.54
C GLN A 43 1.04 -19.73 -16.48
N GLU A 44 -0.24 -19.94 -16.81
CA GLU A 44 -1.02 -19.06 -17.66
C GLU A 44 -1.17 -17.67 -17.03
N PHE A 45 -1.62 -17.60 -15.77
CA PHE A 45 -1.76 -16.37 -15.02
C PHE A 45 -0.43 -15.61 -14.88
N GLN A 46 0.62 -16.33 -14.48
CA GLN A 46 1.95 -15.73 -14.31
C GLN A 46 2.52 -15.19 -15.61
N LYS A 47 2.30 -15.87 -16.73
CA LYS A 47 2.71 -15.41 -18.06
C LYS A 47 1.96 -14.13 -18.45
N GLU A 48 0.63 -14.13 -18.31
CA GLU A 48 -0.21 -12.98 -18.67
C GLU A 48 0.11 -11.77 -17.78
N LEU A 49 0.20 -11.97 -16.46
CA LEU A 49 0.56 -10.92 -15.52
C LEU A 49 1.95 -10.35 -15.82
N LYS A 50 2.95 -11.22 -16.04
CA LYS A 50 4.32 -10.79 -16.35
C LYS A 50 4.36 -9.96 -17.65
N GLN A 51 3.64 -10.36 -18.67
CA GLN A 51 3.55 -9.60 -19.92
C GLN A 51 2.94 -8.21 -19.69
N LEU A 52 1.82 -8.12 -18.95
CA LEU A 52 1.21 -6.84 -18.61
C LEU A 52 2.13 -5.96 -17.76
N LEU A 53 2.81 -6.54 -16.79
CA LEU A 53 3.77 -5.81 -15.96
C LEU A 53 4.93 -5.27 -16.80
N GLN A 54 5.40 -6.00 -17.80
CA GLN A 54 6.48 -5.58 -18.68
C GLN A 54 6.00 -4.55 -19.70
N ASP A 55 4.98 -4.88 -20.50
CA ASP A 55 4.62 -4.12 -21.70
C ASP A 55 3.69 -2.94 -21.39
N TYR A 56 2.90 -3.04 -20.34
CA TYR A 56 1.91 -2.02 -19.98
C TYR A 56 2.31 -1.19 -18.76
N VAL A 57 2.88 -1.81 -17.72
CA VAL A 57 3.32 -1.07 -16.52
C VAL A 57 4.71 -0.46 -16.69
N GLY A 58 5.56 -1.06 -17.52
CA GLY A 58 6.94 -0.61 -17.73
C GLY A 58 7.93 -1.21 -16.72
N ARG A 59 7.69 -2.44 -16.27
CA ARG A 59 8.61 -3.15 -15.37
C ARG A 59 9.70 -3.92 -16.13
N PRO A 60 10.89 -4.17 -15.53
CA PRO A 60 11.26 -3.80 -14.16
C PRO A 60 11.43 -2.30 -13.95
N THR A 61 10.96 -1.78 -12.83
CA THR A 61 11.25 -0.39 -12.46
C THR A 61 12.73 -0.24 -12.10
N PRO A 62 13.38 0.90 -12.42
CA PRO A 62 14.78 1.09 -12.08
C PRO A 62 15.05 1.03 -10.57
N LEU A 63 16.19 0.44 -10.21
CA LEU A 63 16.82 0.65 -8.92
C LEU A 63 17.92 1.71 -9.11
N TYR A 64 17.54 2.96 -8.89
CA TYR A 64 18.36 4.12 -9.18
C TYR A 64 19.35 4.40 -8.05
N PHE A 65 20.65 4.43 -8.37
CA PHE A 65 21.69 4.89 -7.42
C PHE A 65 21.63 6.41 -7.30
N ALA A 66 21.15 6.90 -6.16
CA ALA A 66 20.98 8.31 -5.88
C ALA A 66 22.30 8.94 -5.47
N LYS A 67 23.11 9.36 -6.47
CA LYS A 67 24.50 9.75 -6.27
C LYS A 67 24.70 10.92 -5.33
N ARG A 68 23.89 11.97 -5.44
CA ARG A 68 24.03 13.16 -4.60
C ARG A 68 23.48 12.92 -3.20
N LEU A 69 22.40 12.13 -3.10
CA LEU A 69 21.85 11.70 -1.82
C LEU A 69 22.87 10.81 -1.09
N SER A 70 23.50 9.86 -1.79
CA SER A 70 24.56 9.01 -1.25
C SER A 70 25.75 9.80 -0.74
N ALA A 71 26.18 10.82 -1.50
CA ALA A 71 27.27 11.71 -1.08
C ALA A 71 26.92 12.52 0.18
N HIS A 72 25.64 12.94 0.32
CA HIS A 72 25.17 13.69 1.48
C HIS A 72 25.17 12.85 2.76
N TYR A 73 24.68 11.61 2.68
CA TYR A 73 24.59 10.71 3.84
C TYR A 73 25.83 9.85 4.07
N GLY A 74 26.79 9.86 3.16
CA GLY A 74 28.03 9.08 3.29
C GLY A 74 27.87 7.57 3.13
N ALA A 75 26.79 7.08 2.49
CA ALA A 75 26.51 5.67 2.26
C ALA A 75 25.84 5.45 0.90
N ALA A 76 25.79 4.22 0.42
CA ALA A 76 25.16 3.90 -0.86
C ALA A 76 23.62 3.88 -0.71
N ILE A 77 22.94 4.86 -1.31
CA ILE A 77 21.48 4.98 -1.29
C ILE A 77 20.90 4.71 -2.67
N TYR A 78 19.94 3.80 -2.72
CA TYR A 78 19.22 3.41 -3.92
C TYR A 78 17.73 3.72 -3.76
N LEU A 79 17.12 4.20 -4.84
CA LEU A 79 15.67 4.41 -4.91
C LEU A 79 15.05 3.35 -5.82
N LYS A 80 14.16 2.51 -5.28
CA LYS A 80 13.32 1.63 -6.10
C LYS A 80 12.19 2.47 -6.68
N ARG A 81 12.21 2.70 -7.98
CA ARG A 81 11.44 3.73 -8.68
C ARG A 81 10.03 3.27 -9.06
N GLU A 82 9.20 2.90 -8.05
CA GLU A 82 7.80 2.55 -8.29
C GLU A 82 6.93 3.76 -8.75
N ASP A 83 7.44 4.96 -8.57
CA ASP A 83 6.88 6.21 -9.12
C ASP A 83 6.89 6.25 -10.66
N LEU A 84 7.69 5.42 -11.31
CA LEU A 84 7.77 5.29 -12.78
C LEU A 84 6.82 4.25 -13.36
N CYS A 85 6.13 3.47 -12.53
CA CYS A 85 5.08 2.59 -13.01
C CYS A 85 4.00 3.37 -13.77
N HIS A 86 3.40 2.77 -14.76
CA HIS A 86 2.16 3.30 -15.35
C HIS A 86 1.15 3.63 -14.23
N THR A 87 0.48 4.78 -14.32
CA THR A 87 -0.32 5.43 -13.26
C THR A 87 0.47 6.22 -12.21
N GLY A 88 1.80 6.07 -12.12
CA GLY A 88 2.67 6.85 -11.26
C GLY A 88 2.83 6.33 -9.82
N ALA A 89 2.49 5.06 -9.56
CA ALA A 89 2.67 4.41 -8.26
C ALA A 89 2.61 2.88 -8.36
N HIS A 90 3.09 2.18 -7.32
CA HIS A 90 3.07 0.71 -7.17
C HIS A 90 1.68 0.06 -7.25
N LYS A 91 0.60 0.83 -7.04
CA LYS A 91 -0.78 0.31 -6.95
C LYS A 91 -1.23 -0.48 -8.18
N ILE A 92 -0.70 -0.16 -9.36
CA ILE A 92 -1.05 -0.83 -10.61
C ILE A 92 -0.65 -2.31 -10.62
N ASN A 93 0.41 -2.69 -9.92
CA ASN A 93 0.86 -4.10 -9.84
C ASN A 93 -0.25 -4.98 -9.26
N ASN A 94 -0.79 -4.56 -8.12
CA ASN A 94 -1.88 -5.25 -7.44
C ASN A 94 -3.19 -5.18 -8.25
N ALA A 95 -3.55 -4.01 -8.78
CA ALA A 95 -4.79 -3.84 -9.53
C ALA A 95 -4.86 -4.75 -10.75
N LEU A 96 -3.76 -4.88 -11.50
CA LEU A 96 -3.68 -5.80 -12.65
C LEU A 96 -3.80 -7.27 -12.23
N GLY A 97 -3.13 -7.67 -11.16
CA GLY A 97 -3.23 -9.04 -10.66
C GLY A 97 -4.65 -9.38 -10.22
N GLN A 98 -5.29 -8.51 -9.46
CA GLN A 98 -6.66 -8.74 -9.00
C GLN A 98 -7.69 -8.69 -10.14
N ILE A 99 -7.51 -7.83 -11.15
CA ILE A 99 -8.43 -7.79 -12.30
C ILE A 99 -8.33 -9.06 -13.15
N LEU A 100 -7.13 -9.62 -13.33
CA LEU A 100 -6.96 -10.90 -14.01
C LEU A 100 -7.62 -12.04 -13.23
N LEU A 101 -7.47 -12.04 -11.90
CA LEU A 101 -8.13 -13.00 -11.03
C LEU A 101 -9.67 -12.88 -11.15
N ALA A 102 -10.20 -11.65 -11.09
CA ALA A 102 -11.64 -11.39 -11.25
C ALA A 102 -12.18 -11.94 -12.56
N LYS A 103 -11.45 -11.78 -13.67
CA LYS A 103 -11.81 -12.35 -14.97
C LYS A 103 -11.83 -13.89 -14.96
N LYS A 104 -10.83 -14.51 -14.32
CA LYS A 104 -10.79 -16.00 -14.16
C LYS A 104 -11.96 -16.51 -13.31
N LEU A 105 -12.45 -15.69 -12.37
CA LEU A 105 -13.65 -15.96 -11.57
C LEU A 105 -14.96 -15.48 -12.23
N ASN A 106 -14.93 -15.10 -13.51
CA ASN A 106 -16.09 -14.63 -14.29
C ASN A 106 -16.84 -13.45 -13.66
N LYS A 107 -16.15 -12.60 -12.86
CA LYS A 107 -16.75 -11.37 -12.32
C LYS A 107 -16.81 -10.31 -13.41
N THR A 108 -17.94 -9.61 -13.48
CA THR A 108 -18.21 -8.60 -14.52
C THR A 108 -18.25 -7.18 -13.98
N ARG A 109 -18.31 -7.03 -12.65
CA ARG A 109 -18.39 -5.77 -11.94
C ARG A 109 -17.23 -5.67 -10.94
N ILE A 110 -16.55 -4.53 -10.98
CA ILE A 110 -15.42 -4.25 -10.09
C ILE A 110 -15.75 -3.06 -9.20
N ILE A 111 -15.48 -3.19 -7.91
CA ILE A 111 -15.54 -2.11 -6.96
C ILE A 111 -14.17 -1.88 -6.33
N ALA A 112 -13.90 -0.65 -5.92
CA ALA A 112 -12.72 -0.28 -5.15
C ALA A 112 -13.02 0.89 -4.23
N GLU A 113 -12.24 1.01 -3.16
CA GLU A 113 -12.14 2.21 -2.32
C GLU A 113 -10.92 3.03 -2.72
N THR A 114 -10.94 4.33 -2.41
CA THR A 114 -9.73 5.16 -2.54
C THR A 114 -9.78 6.40 -1.65
N GLY A 115 -8.63 6.80 -1.09
CA GLY A 115 -8.43 8.06 -0.38
C GLY A 115 -7.66 9.05 -1.25
N ALA A 116 -6.35 8.87 -1.40
CA ALA A 116 -5.49 9.68 -2.27
C ALA A 116 -5.81 9.59 -3.77
N GLY A 117 -6.69 8.67 -4.18
CA GLY A 117 -7.08 8.47 -5.57
C GLY A 117 -6.16 7.53 -6.37
N GLN A 118 -4.96 7.23 -5.89
CA GLN A 118 -4.00 6.41 -6.65
C GLN A 118 -4.48 4.97 -6.86
N HIS A 119 -5.12 4.36 -5.84
CA HIS A 119 -5.71 3.04 -5.99
C HIS A 119 -6.90 3.05 -6.95
N GLY A 120 -7.77 4.05 -6.83
CA GLY A 120 -8.90 4.23 -7.74
C GLY A 120 -8.45 4.41 -9.20
N VAL A 121 -7.41 5.22 -9.45
CA VAL A 121 -6.83 5.37 -10.79
C VAL A 121 -6.27 4.05 -11.30
N ALA A 122 -5.52 3.29 -10.48
CA ALA A 122 -4.97 2.00 -10.88
C ALA A 122 -6.08 0.98 -11.21
N THR A 123 -7.14 0.94 -10.39
CA THR A 123 -8.30 0.06 -10.61
C THR A 123 -9.06 0.46 -11.87
N ALA A 124 -9.36 1.75 -12.04
CA ALA A 124 -10.03 2.26 -13.24
C ALA A 124 -9.22 1.96 -14.51
N THR A 125 -7.88 2.10 -14.44
CA THR A 125 -6.97 1.76 -15.54
C THR A 125 -7.04 0.27 -15.88
N ALA A 126 -6.98 -0.61 -14.89
CA ALA A 126 -7.07 -2.05 -15.09
C ALA A 126 -8.45 -2.45 -15.65
N CYS A 127 -9.53 -1.86 -15.14
CA CYS A 127 -10.89 -2.09 -15.65
C CYS A 127 -11.07 -1.64 -17.10
N ALA A 128 -10.57 -0.45 -17.45
CA ALA A 128 -10.61 0.06 -18.83
C ALA A 128 -9.85 -0.88 -19.79
N LEU A 129 -8.66 -1.34 -19.39
CA LEU A 129 -7.86 -2.29 -20.17
C LEU A 129 -8.60 -3.61 -20.41
N MET A 130 -9.36 -4.09 -19.41
CA MET A 130 -10.03 -5.40 -19.46
C MET A 130 -11.50 -5.35 -19.86
N GLY A 131 -12.04 -4.15 -20.10
CA GLY A 131 -13.45 -3.97 -20.50
C GLY A 131 -14.47 -4.30 -19.42
N LEU A 132 -14.13 -4.06 -18.14
CA LEU A 132 -15.00 -4.34 -16.98
C LEU A 132 -15.60 -3.05 -16.39
N LYS A 133 -16.82 -3.16 -15.85
CA LYS A 133 -17.47 -2.05 -15.14
C LYS A 133 -16.73 -1.73 -13.86
N CYS A 134 -16.47 -0.45 -13.60
CA CYS A 134 -15.68 0.02 -12.47
C CYS A 134 -16.44 1.04 -11.63
N PHE A 135 -16.60 0.77 -10.34
CA PHE A 135 -17.20 1.68 -9.37
C PHE A 135 -16.18 1.97 -8.26
N VAL A 136 -15.88 3.25 -8.05
CA VAL A 136 -14.86 3.67 -7.08
C VAL A 136 -15.52 4.51 -5.98
N TYR A 137 -15.51 3.98 -4.76
CA TYR A 137 -15.97 4.65 -3.55
C TYR A 137 -14.90 5.61 -3.05
N MET A 138 -15.26 6.87 -2.85
CA MET A 138 -14.32 7.88 -2.37
C MET A 138 -15.02 8.87 -1.43
N GLY A 139 -14.37 9.18 -0.32
CA GLY A 139 -14.89 10.14 0.63
C GLY A 139 -15.06 11.53 0.00
N ALA A 140 -16.18 12.22 0.31
CA ALA A 140 -16.48 13.54 -0.27
C ALA A 140 -15.41 14.58 0.05
N LYS A 141 -14.71 14.46 1.19
CA LYS A 141 -13.55 15.30 1.56
C LYS A 141 -12.36 15.00 0.63
N ASP A 142 -12.09 13.74 0.37
CA ASP A 142 -10.98 13.30 -0.48
C ASP A 142 -11.22 13.61 -1.96
N ILE A 143 -12.47 13.52 -2.44
CA ILE A 143 -12.84 13.95 -3.81
C ILE A 143 -12.41 15.38 -4.07
N LYS A 144 -12.61 16.28 -3.10
CA LYS A 144 -12.21 17.71 -3.23
C LYS A 144 -10.70 17.87 -3.21
N ARG A 145 -10.03 17.14 -2.30
CA ARG A 145 -8.57 17.21 -2.11
C ARG A 145 -7.79 16.65 -3.31
N GLN A 146 -8.37 15.67 -4.02
CA GLN A 146 -7.71 14.86 -5.05
C GLN A 146 -8.42 14.95 -6.41
N ALA A 147 -8.94 16.12 -6.74
CA ALA A 147 -9.69 16.38 -7.98
C ALA A 147 -8.98 15.92 -9.28
N PRO A 148 -7.63 16.02 -9.44
CA PRO A 148 -6.95 15.49 -10.62
C PRO A 148 -7.08 13.97 -10.78
N ASN A 149 -7.02 13.21 -9.68
CA ASN A 149 -7.20 11.76 -9.73
C ASN A 149 -8.66 11.37 -10.02
N VAL A 150 -9.61 12.14 -9.49
CA VAL A 150 -11.05 11.97 -9.83
C VAL A 150 -11.28 12.18 -11.32
N ALA A 151 -10.69 13.20 -11.91
CA ALA A 151 -10.76 13.43 -13.35
C ALA A 151 -10.18 12.27 -14.17
N ARG A 152 -9.01 11.74 -13.77
CA ARG A 152 -8.39 10.57 -14.41
C ARG A 152 -9.29 9.34 -14.36
N MET A 153 -9.87 9.02 -13.20
CA MET A 153 -10.78 7.88 -13.04
C MET A 153 -12.00 7.99 -13.95
N LYS A 154 -12.61 9.18 -14.04
CA LYS A 154 -13.73 9.45 -14.94
C LYS A 154 -13.35 9.30 -16.41
N MET A 155 -12.18 9.79 -16.82
CA MET A 155 -11.67 9.61 -18.19
C MET A 155 -11.46 8.13 -18.55
N LEU A 156 -11.12 7.30 -17.56
CA LEU A 156 -10.96 5.85 -17.71
C LEU A 156 -12.30 5.09 -17.66
N GLY A 157 -13.41 5.80 -17.56
CA GLY A 157 -14.76 5.20 -17.58
C GLY A 157 -15.25 4.69 -16.24
N ALA A 158 -14.56 4.98 -15.12
CA ALA A 158 -15.03 4.59 -13.80
C ALA A 158 -16.13 5.53 -13.29
N GLU A 159 -17.13 4.97 -12.63
CA GLU A 159 -18.13 5.70 -11.87
C GLU A 159 -17.60 5.98 -10.45
N ILE A 160 -17.60 7.25 -10.06
CA ILE A 160 -17.16 7.67 -8.74
C ILE A 160 -18.36 7.82 -7.82
N ILE A 161 -18.38 7.03 -6.74
CA ILE A 161 -19.44 7.05 -5.75
C ILE A 161 -18.99 7.88 -4.55
N PRO A 162 -19.55 9.10 -4.36
CA PRO A 162 -19.16 9.95 -3.24
C PRO A 162 -19.73 9.44 -1.92
N VAL A 163 -18.87 9.27 -0.92
CA VAL A 163 -19.25 8.85 0.42
C VAL A 163 -19.35 10.05 1.34
N ASN A 164 -20.57 10.30 1.85
CA ASN A 164 -20.90 11.45 2.69
C ASN A 164 -21.07 11.10 4.17
N SER A 165 -20.97 9.83 4.55
CA SER A 165 -21.06 9.35 5.93
C SER A 165 -19.72 9.52 6.66
N GLY A 166 -19.76 9.53 7.99
CA GLY A 166 -18.59 9.58 8.87
C GLY A 166 -17.68 10.77 8.64
N SER A 167 -16.37 10.53 8.66
CA SER A 167 -15.32 11.52 8.40
C SER A 167 -15.21 11.93 6.92
N LYS A 168 -15.89 11.22 6.03
CA LYS A 168 -15.87 11.42 4.56
C LYS A 168 -14.49 11.21 3.94
N THR A 169 -13.75 10.22 4.48
CA THR A 169 -12.39 9.85 4.08
C THR A 169 -12.30 8.37 3.71
N LEU A 170 -11.09 7.85 3.51
CA LEU A 170 -10.81 6.48 3.08
C LEU A 170 -11.52 5.41 3.92
N LYS A 171 -11.54 5.54 5.27
CA LYS A 171 -12.21 4.55 6.15
C LYS A 171 -13.68 4.38 5.79
N ASP A 172 -14.39 5.49 5.58
CA ASP A 172 -15.81 5.45 5.25
C ASP A 172 -16.07 4.97 3.82
N ALA A 173 -15.16 5.32 2.89
CA ALA A 173 -15.18 4.78 1.53
C ALA A 173 -15.05 3.25 1.53
N THR A 174 -14.16 2.69 2.36
CA THR A 174 -14.01 1.24 2.53
C THR A 174 -15.28 0.60 3.10
N ASN A 175 -15.90 1.23 4.11
CA ASN A 175 -17.16 0.75 4.68
C ASN A 175 -18.29 0.69 3.63
N GLU A 176 -18.42 1.73 2.79
CA GLU A 176 -19.44 1.74 1.73
C GLU A 176 -19.14 0.72 0.63
N ALA A 177 -17.88 0.54 0.25
CA ALA A 177 -17.49 -0.49 -0.71
C ALA A 177 -17.84 -1.90 -0.18
N ILE A 178 -17.62 -2.17 1.11
CA ILE A 178 -17.99 -3.44 1.73
C ILE A 178 -19.52 -3.62 1.71
N ARG A 179 -20.31 -2.57 2.01
CA ARG A 179 -21.79 -2.63 1.95
C ARG A 179 -22.30 -2.91 0.54
N ASP A 180 -21.70 -2.26 -0.46
CA ASP A 180 -22.02 -2.52 -1.86
C ASP A 180 -21.67 -3.96 -2.25
N TRP A 181 -20.52 -4.46 -1.81
CA TRP A 181 -20.10 -5.83 -2.07
C TRP A 181 -21.09 -6.86 -1.50
N ILE A 182 -21.57 -6.64 -0.28
CA ILE A 182 -22.62 -7.47 0.36
C ILE A 182 -23.89 -7.49 -0.51
N ASN A 183 -24.29 -6.35 -1.05
CA ASN A 183 -25.52 -6.24 -1.86
C ASN A 183 -25.37 -6.83 -3.26
N ASN A 184 -24.15 -6.95 -3.80
CA ASN A 184 -23.87 -7.37 -5.18
C ASN A 184 -22.83 -8.50 -5.22
N ALA A 185 -22.90 -9.44 -4.28
CA ALA A 185 -21.88 -10.43 -4.07
C ALA A 185 -21.64 -11.37 -5.29
N THR A 186 -22.67 -11.67 -6.07
CA THR A 186 -22.63 -12.71 -7.13
C THR A 186 -21.68 -12.37 -8.26
N ASP A 187 -21.73 -11.15 -8.80
CA ASP A 187 -21.01 -10.73 -10.00
C ASP A 187 -19.86 -9.75 -9.74
N THR A 188 -19.70 -9.33 -8.50
CA THR A 188 -18.79 -8.28 -8.09
C THR A 188 -17.50 -8.84 -7.48
N HIS A 189 -16.35 -8.32 -7.93
CA HIS A 189 -15.07 -8.47 -7.24
C HIS A 189 -14.65 -7.13 -6.64
N TYR A 190 -14.31 -7.17 -5.35
CA TYR A 190 -13.76 -6.02 -4.66
C TYR A 190 -12.23 -6.03 -4.82
N ILE A 191 -11.67 -5.03 -5.51
CA ILE A 191 -10.21 -4.85 -5.58
C ILE A 191 -9.76 -4.01 -4.41
N ILE A 192 -9.21 -4.66 -3.37
CA ILE A 192 -8.67 -3.98 -2.20
C ILE A 192 -7.27 -3.45 -2.51
N GLY A 193 -7.04 -2.17 -2.19
CA GLY A 193 -5.84 -1.43 -2.59
C GLY A 193 -4.62 -1.63 -1.70
N SER A 194 -4.71 -2.40 -0.61
CA SER A 194 -3.63 -2.64 0.33
C SER A 194 -3.68 -4.05 0.92
N VAL A 195 -2.71 -4.38 1.80
CA VAL A 195 -2.64 -5.66 2.51
C VAL A 195 -3.55 -5.67 3.74
N VAL A 196 -4.78 -5.24 3.55
CA VAL A 196 -5.84 -5.13 4.58
C VAL A 196 -7.07 -5.90 4.11
N GLY A 197 -8.10 -5.98 4.96
CA GLY A 197 -9.33 -6.70 4.62
C GLY A 197 -9.28 -8.18 5.02
N PRO A 198 -10.36 -8.93 4.76
CA PRO A 198 -10.46 -10.33 5.16
C PRO A 198 -9.47 -11.20 4.37
N HIS A 199 -9.01 -12.29 4.98
CA HIS A 199 -8.27 -13.32 4.23
C HIS A 199 -9.14 -13.80 3.03
N PRO A 200 -8.57 -13.89 1.78
CA PRO A 200 -7.14 -13.95 1.46
C PRO A 200 -6.51 -12.63 1.00
N TYR A 201 -7.22 -11.49 1.06
CA TYR A 201 -6.71 -10.23 0.50
C TYR A 201 -5.31 -9.84 0.98
N PRO A 202 -4.95 -9.89 2.29
CA PRO A 202 -3.62 -9.50 2.71
C PRO A 202 -2.51 -10.33 2.06
N ASP A 203 -2.68 -11.64 1.94
CA ASP A 203 -1.68 -12.52 1.30
C ASP A 203 -1.65 -12.34 -0.22
N MET A 204 -2.82 -12.28 -0.84
CA MET A 204 -2.95 -12.08 -2.29
C MET A 204 -2.27 -10.77 -2.73
N VAL A 205 -2.53 -9.66 -2.02
CA VAL A 205 -1.92 -8.37 -2.34
C VAL A 205 -0.41 -8.39 -2.08
N ALA A 206 0.05 -9.05 -1.00
CA ALA A 206 1.47 -9.20 -0.71
C ALA A 206 2.20 -9.96 -1.83
N ARG A 207 1.63 -11.06 -2.33
CA ARG A 207 2.16 -11.83 -3.46
C ARG A 207 2.22 -11.01 -4.75
N LEU A 208 1.16 -10.28 -5.07
CA LEU A 208 1.10 -9.42 -6.27
C LEU A 208 2.07 -8.22 -6.21
N GLN A 209 2.36 -7.71 -5.01
CA GLN A 209 3.34 -6.64 -4.82
C GLN A 209 4.78 -7.14 -4.68
N SER A 210 4.99 -8.44 -4.46
CA SER A 210 6.33 -9.01 -4.22
C SER A 210 7.30 -8.86 -5.40
N VAL A 211 6.79 -8.55 -6.59
CA VAL A 211 7.60 -8.19 -7.76
C VAL A 211 8.60 -7.06 -7.45
N ILE A 212 8.28 -6.17 -6.50
CA ILE A 212 9.18 -5.08 -6.07
C ILE A 212 10.47 -5.65 -5.48
N SER A 213 10.37 -6.53 -4.48
CA SER A 213 11.54 -7.14 -3.84
C SER A 213 12.24 -8.17 -4.73
N GLU A 214 11.50 -8.87 -5.60
CA GLU A 214 12.09 -9.77 -6.60
C GLU A 214 13.04 -8.99 -7.54
N GLU A 215 12.60 -7.83 -8.01
CA GLU A 215 13.41 -6.97 -8.86
C GLU A 215 14.60 -6.37 -8.10
N ILE A 216 14.43 -5.93 -6.85
CA ILE A 216 15.55 -5.43 -6.02
C ILE A 216 16.63 -6.51 -5.92
N LYS A 217 16.26 -7.78 -5.64
CA LYS A 217 17.22 -8.90 -5.58
C LYS A 217 17.98 -9.13 -6.90
N LYS A 218 17.30 -8.93 -8.03
CA LYS A 218 17.93 -9.10 -9.36
C LYS A 218 18.79 -7.91 -9.77
N GLN A 219 18.49 -6.72 -9.27
CA GLN A 219 19.16 -5.47 -9.65
C GLN A 219 20.38 -5.13 -8.78
N LEU A 220 20.49 -5.73 -7.59
CA LEU A 220 21.65 -5.59 -6.71
C LEU A 220 22.53 -6.84 -6.77
N ASN A 221 23.83 -6.63 -6.88
CA ASN A 221 24.82 -7.73 -6.82
C ASN A 221 25.01 -8.31 -5.42
N GLN A 222 24.61 -7.57 -4.39
CA GLN A 222 24.68 -7.94 -2.97
C GLN A 222 23.42 -7.48 -2.27
N ASN A 223 23.00 -8.21 -1.22
CA ASN A 223 21.84 -7.79 -0.43
C ASN A 223 22.02 -6.36 0.12
N PRO A 224 20.96 -5.55 0.17
CA PRO A 224 20.99 -4.29 0.89
C PRO A 224 21.19 -4.54 2.38
N THR A 225 21.73 -3.57 3.10
CA THR A 225 21.76 -3.58 4.57
C THR A 225 20.40 -3.17 5.14
N HIS A 226 19.72 -2.24 4.46
CA HIS A 226 18.44 -1.70 4.87
C HIS A 226 17.47 -1.59 3.70
N ILE A 227 16.19 -1.88 3.94
CA ILE A 227 15.10 -1.56 3.02
C ILE A 227 14.09 -0.71 3.81
N ILE A 228 13.80 0.48 3.30
CA ILE A 228 12.92 1.45 3.96
C ILE A 228 11.70 1.70 3.07
N ALA A 229 10.51 1.64 3.65
CA ALA A 229 9.27 1.94 2.95
C ALA A 229 8.26 2.63 3.87
N CYS A 230 7.43 3.53 3.32
CA CYS A 230 6.35 4.14 4.07
C CYS A 230 5.21 3.15 4.32
N ILE A 231 4.48 3.34 5.42
CA ILE A 231 3.40 2.46 5.85
C ILE A 231 2.11 3.28 6.09
N GLY A 232 1.07 2.98 5.30
CA GLY A 232 -0.32 3.17 5.66
C GLY A 232 -0.92 1.78 5.89
N GLY A 233 -1.73 1.25 4.96
CA GLY A 233 -2.11 -0.17 5.02
C GLY A 233 -0.95 -1.14 4.76
N GLY A 234 0.14 -0.71 4.10
CA GLY A 234 1.42 -1.41 4.04
C GLY A 234 1.73 -2.17 2.74
N SER A 235 0.96 -2.02 1.66
CA SER A 235 1.18 -2.82 0.44
C SER A 235 2.53 -2.59 -0.24
N ASN A 236 3.00 -1.34 -0.34
CA ASN A 236 4.31 -1.04 -0.92
C ASN A 236 5.45 -1.61 -0.08
N ALA A 237 5.31 -1.52 1.25
CA ALA A 237 6.31 -1.98 2.19
C ALA A 237 6.45 -3.50 2.15
N ILE A 238 5.33 -4.23 2.25
CA ILE A 238 5.41 -5.70 2.18
C ILE A 238 5.92 -6.17 0.82
N GLY A 239 5.57 -5.48 -0.28
CA GLY A 239 6.13 -5.77 -1.60
C GLY A 239 7.66 -5.63 -1.63
N ALA A 240 8.20 -4.58 -1.00
CA ALA A 240 9.64 -4.37 -0.89
C ALA A 240 10.32 -5.35 0.08
N PHE A 241 9.62 -5.83 1.11
CA PHE A 241 10.16 -6.69 2.16
C PHE A 241 10.02 -8.19 1.84
N TYR A 242 9.08 -8.60 1.00
CA TYR A 242 8.58 -9.96 0.84
C TYR A 242 9.69 -11.01 0.72
N HIS A 243 10.62 -10.86 -0.22
CA HIS A 243 11.72 -11.80 -0.45
C HIS A 243 12.91 -11.61 0.51
N TYR A 244 12.82 -10.64 1.41
CA TYR A 244 13.83 -10.35 2.44
C TYR A 244 13.39 -10.73 3.85
N LEU A 245 12.16 -11.22 4.03
CA LEU A 245 11.65 -11.60 5.35
C LEU A 245 12.51 -12.65 6.06
N ASN A 246 13.12 -13.58 5.31
CA ASN A 246 14.02 -14.60 5.84
C ASN A 246 15.52 -14.22 5.83
N GLU A 247 15.85 -13.00 5.36
CA GLU A 247 17.24 -12.51 5.29
C GLU A 247 17.57 -11.72 6.56
N GLU A 248 18.00 -12.43 7.62
CA GLU A 248 18.23 -11.82 8.95
C GLU A 248 19.22 -10.65 8.94
N ASN A 249 20.17 -10.64 8.00
CA ASN A 249 21.17 -9.58 7.84
C ASN A 249 20.62 -8.32 7.15
N VAL A 250 19.37 -8.33 6.66
CA VAL A 250 18.71 -7.16 6.06
C VAL A 250 17.74 -6.56 7.05
N GLN A 251 17.98 -5.32 7.43
CA GLN A 251 17.07 -4.56 8.27
C GLN A 251 15.91 -4.03 7.43
N LEU A 252 14.69 -4.35 7.86
CA LEU A 252 13.45 -3.90 7.21
C LEU A 252 12.82 -2.82 8.08
N ILE A 253 12.50 -1.67 7.48
CA ILE A 253 12.05 -0.48 8.21
C ILE A 253 10.77 0.04 7.56
N GLY A 254 9.67 0.01 8.34
CA GLY A 254 8.40 0.59 8.00
C GLY A 254 8.23 1.97 8.64
N VAL A 255 7.92 2.99 7.87
CA VAL A 255 7.81 4.38 8.37
C VAL A 255 6.37 4.84 8.32
N GLU A 256 5.75 5.04 9.48
CA GLU A 256 4.39 5.53 9.65
C GLU A 256 4.34 7.07 9.60
N ALA A 257 3.14 7.61 9.35
CA ALA A 257 2.90 9.05 9.41
C ALA A 257 2.53 9.48 10.82
N ALA A 258 3.43 10.19 11.50
CA ALA A 258 3.12 10.80 12.81
C ALA A 258 2.23 12.06 12.70
N GLY A 259 1.93 12.54 11.51
CA GLY A 259 1.13 13.74 11.33
C GLY A 259 1.78 14.95 12.00
N LYS A 260 1.10 15.51 13.01
CA LYS A 260 1.64 16.61 13.82
C LYS A 260 2.49 16.17 15.03
N GLY A 261 2.61 14.86 15.21
CA GLY A 261 3.36 14.24 16.31
C GLY A 261 2.55 13.14 16.99
N VAL A 262 3.22 12.07 17.45
CA VAL A 262 2.58 10.93 18.16
C VAL A 262 2.02 11.30 19.52
N ASP A 263 2.45 12.39 20.10
CA ASP A 263 1.95 13.00 21.34
C ASP A 263 0.73 13.89 21.13
N THR A 264 0.27 14.03 19.87
CA THR A 264 -0.92 14.80 19.51
C THR A 264 -2.08 13.88 19.12
N GLN A 265 -3.30 14.45 19.01
CA GLN A 265 -4.45 13.73 18.46
C GLN A 265 -4.43 13.66 16.92
N ALA A 266 -3.51 14.36 16.27
CA ALA A 266 -3.42 14.45 14.81
C ALA A 266 -2.27 13.58 14.28
N THR A 267 -2.45 12.27 14.32
CA THR A 267 -1.45 11.25 13.94
C THR A 267 -2.11 10.05 13.26
N ALA A 268 -1.37 9.35 12.42
CA ALA A 268 -1.75 8.08 11.83
C ALA A 268 -0.73 6.96 12.17
N ALA A 269 0.08 7.15 13.22
CA ALA A 269 1.09 6.18 13.68
C ALA A 269 0.40 5.01 14.42
N THR A 270 -0.14 4.10 13.65
CA THR A 270 -1.00 2.99 14.13
C THR A 270 -0.22 1.98 14.99
N LEU A 271 0.99 1.59 14.62
CA LEU A 271 1.77 0.62 15.41
C LEU A 271 2.38 1.26 16.66
N ALA A 272 2.64 2.57 16.63
CA ALA A 272 3.13 3.30 17.79
C ALA A 272 2.07 3.46 18.89
N LEU A 273 0.79 3.64 18.54
CA LEU A 273 -0.25 4.07 19.47
C LEU A 273 -1.48 3.14 19.51
N GLY A 274 -1.64 2.26 18.53
CA GLY A 274 -2.82 1.44 18.37
C GLY A 274 -2.84 0.20 19.23
N ASN A 275 -3.99 -0.45 19.25
CA ASN A 275 -4.24 -1.70 19.94
C ASN A 275 -4.83 -2.73 18.98
N GLN A 276 -4.79 -4.00 19.39
CA GLN A 276 -5.38 -5.10 18.63
C GLN A 276 -6.91 -4.96 18.57
N GLY A 277 -7.47 -5.14 17.37
CA GLY A 277 -8.91 -5.13 17.15
C GLY A 277 -9.28 -5.50 15.72
N VAL A 278 -10.57 -5.53 15.43
CA VAL A 278 -11.08 -5.86 14.08
C VAL A 278 -11.38 -4.57 13.31
N LEU A 279 -10.76 -4.45 12.14
CA LEU A 279 -11.02 -3.36 11.21
C LEU A 279 -11.17 -3.91 9.78
N HIS A 280 -12.22 -3.50 9.06
CA HIS A 280 -12.49 -3.92 7.68
C HIS A 280 -12.39 -5.45 7.49
N ALA A 281 -13.05 -6.18 8.41
CA ALA A 281 -13.16 -7.64 8.42
C ALA A 281 -11.86 -8.42 8.69
N CYS A 282 -10.87 -7.82 9.34
CA CYS A 282 -9.59 -8.46 9.65
C CYS A 282 -9.12 -8.08 11.06
N MET A 283 -8.57 -9.03 11.81
CA MET A 283 -7.89 -8.77 13.07
C MET A 283 -6.54 -8.12 12.80
N THR A 284 -6.32 -6.92 13.36
CA THR A 284 -5.09 -6.14 13.12
C THR A 284 -4.77 -5.24 14.31
N THR A 285 -3.77 -4.37 14.18
CA THR A 285 -3.55 -3.23 15.06
C THR A 285 -4.21 -2.00 14.46
N LEU A 286 -4.96 -1.25 15.27
CA LEU A 286 -5.65 -0.04 14.82
C LEU A 286 -5.69 1.04 15.90
N LEU A 287 -5.84 2.29 15.46
CA LEU A 287 -6.10 3.43 16.34
C LEU A 287 -7.53 3.35 16.87
N GLN A 288 -7.68 3.10 18.15
CA GLN A 288 -9.01 2.98 18.80
C GLN A 288 -8.97 3.47 20.25
N THR A 289 -10.12 3.92 20.73
CA THR A 289 -10.34 4.25 22.14
C THR A 289 -10.38 2.99 23.00
N ALA A 290 -10.35 3.15 24.32
CA ALA A 290 -10.51 2.04 25.26
C ALA A 290 -11.84 1.27 25.06
N ASP A 291 -12.87 1.95 24.55
CA ASP A 291 -14.19 1.36 24.24
C ASP A 291 -14.26 0.74 22.83
N GLY A 292 -13.11 0.66 22.11
CA GLY A 292 -13.05 0.06 20.80
C GLY A 292 -13.52 0.93 19.63
N GLN A 293 -13.77 2.24 19.85
CA GLN A 293 -14.14 3.15 18.77
C GLN A 293 -12.92 3.55 17.97
N VAL A 294 -13.02 3.47 16.64
CA VAL A 294 -11.92 3.87 15.75
C VAL A 294 -11.65 5.37 15.90
N ILE A 295 -10.40 5.72 16.21
CA ILE A 295 -9.95 7.11 16.25
C ILE A 295 -9.65 7.56 14.81
N GLU A 296 -10.11 8.75 14.45
CA GLU A 296 -9.84 9.34 13.13
C GLU A 296 -8.33 9.61 13.00
N PRO A 297 -7.66 8.99 12.00
CA PRO A 297 -6.24 9.25 11.77
C PRO A 297 -6.04 10.63 11.17
N TYR A 298 -4.81 11.10 11.19
CA TYR A 298 -4.42 12.32 10.50
C TYR A 298 -3.02 12.21 9.89
N SER A 299 -2.92 12.54 8.61
CA SER A 299 -1.68 12.80 7.89
C SER A 299 -1.91 13.82 6.77
N ILE A 300 -0.90 14.63 6.47
CA ILE A 300 -0.87 15.45 5.25
C ILE A 300 -0.91 14.59 3.99
N SER A 301 -0.42 13.36 4.09
CA SER A 301 -0.46 12.36 3.04
C SER A 301 -1.74 11.55 3.10
N ALA A 302 -2.64 11.77 2.14
CA ALA A 302 -3.92 11.06 2.08
C ALA A 302 -3.78 9.53 1.90
N GLY A 303 -2.64 9.05 1.40
CA GLY A 303 -2.37 7.61 1.27
C GLY A 303 -1.88 6.93 2.55
N LEU A 304 -1.51 7.71 3.57
CA LEU A 304 -1.13 7.23 4.91
C LEU A 304 -2.18 7.57 5.98
N ASP A 305 -3.24 8.27 5.61
CA ASP A 305 -4.34 8.68 6.49
C ASP A 305 -5.32 7.49 6.69
N TYR A 306 -4.87 6.47 7.40
CA TYR A 306 -5.61 5.22 7.62
C TYR A 306 -5.42 4.73 9.07
N PRO A 307 -6.49 4.36 9.80
CA PRO A 307 -6.43 4.07 11.23
C PRO A 307 -5.97 2.65 11.57
N GLY A 308 -5.56 1.86 10.60
CA GLY A 308 -5.16 0.47 10.79
C GLY A 308 -3.94 0.10 9.96
N ILE A 309 -3.50 -1.13 10.07
CA ILE A 309 -2.37 -1.66 9.32
C ILE A 309 -2.66 -3.07 8.80
N GLY A 310 -1.92 -3.54 7.81
CA GLY A 310 -2.02 -4.91 7.35
C GLY A 310 -1.70 -5.93 8.45
N PRO A 311 -2.44 -7.05 8.56
CA PRO A 311 -2.24 -8.03 9.63
C PRO A 311 -0.85 -8.66 9.61
N GLN A 312 -0.23 -8.82 8.44
CA GLN A 312 1.15 -9.28 8.34
C GLN A 312 2.12 -8.28 8.97
N HIS A 313 1.92 -6.97 8.77
CA HIS A 313 2.75 -5.95 9.41
C HIS A 313 2.57 -5.93 10.93
N ALA A 314 1.34 -6.06 11.43
CA ALA A 314 1.07 -6.17 12.86
C ALA A 314 1.79 -7.38 13.47
N HIS A 315 1.79 -8.52 12.79
CA HIS A 315 2.55 -9.70 13.18
C HIS A 315 4.06 -9.47 13.15
N LEU A 316 4.60 -8.91 12.06
CA LEU A 316 6.04 -8.63 11.90
C LEU A 316 6.55 -7.64 12.96
N HIS A 317 5.72 -6.67 13.37
CA HIS A 317 6.00 -5.77 14.49
C HIS A 317 6.08 -6.54 15.80
N LYS A 318 5.08 -7.36 16.10
CA LYS A 318 5.00 -8.14 17.34
C LYS A 318 6.22 -9.06 17.53
N ILE A 319 6.68 -9.69 16.46
CA ILE A 319 7.85 -10.58 16.50
C ILE A 319 9.18 -9.86 16.25
N GLN A 320 9.17 -8.54 16.12
CA GLN A 320 10.34 -7.69 15.90
C GLN A 320 11.18 -8.04 14.66
N ARG A 321 10.53 -8.58 13.60
CA ARG A 321 11.22 -8.84 12.32
C ARG A 321 11.40 -7.57 11.51
N VAL A 322 10.48 -6.64 11.60
CA VAL A 322 10.51 -5.34 10.94
C VAL A 322 10.49 -4.27 12.02
N ASN A 323 11.39 -3.29 11.90
CA ASN A 323 11.38 -2.10 12.73
C ASN A 323 10.37 -1.10 12.18
N TYR A 324 9.48 -0.64 13.03
CA TYR A 324 8.52 0.41 12.67
C TYR A 324 8.82 1.66 13.47
N ASP A 325 8.89 2.76 12.75
CA ASP A 325 9.09 4.09 13.30
C ASP A 325 8.18 5.07 12.57
N ASN A 326 8.22 6.32 12.93
CA ASN A 326 7.32 7.32 12.39
C ASN A 326 8.04 8.64 12.11
N VAL A 327 7.49 9.43 11.20
CA VAL A 327 7.95 10.79 10.90
C VAL A 327 6.75 11.74 10.81
N THR A 328 6.99 12.99 11.14
CA THR A 328 5.98 14.06 11.09
C THR A 328 5.77 14.56 9.66
N ASP A 329 4.64 15.23 9.44
CA ASP A 329 4.34 15.91 8.17
C ASP A 329 5.45 16.90 7.78
N LYS A 330 6.03 17.62 8.77
CA LYS A 330 7.12 18.56 8.54
C LYS A 330 8.37 17.86 8.03
N GLU A 331 8.80 16.78 8.69
CA GLU A 331 9.96 15.99 8.28
C GLU A 331 9.76 15.41 6.87
N ALA A 332 8.55 14.93 6.55
CA ALA A 332 8.22 14.41 5.22
C ALA A 332 8.28 15.51 4.13
N LEU A 333 7.76 16.70 4.40
CA LEU A 333 7.83 17.84 3.47
C LEU A 333 9.29 18.27 3.22
N GLU A 334 10.09 18.39 4.27
CA GLU A 334 11.51 18.72 4.17
C GLU A 334 12.27 17.69 3.33
N ALA A 335 12.01 16.39 3.52
CA ALA A 335 12.61 15.31 2.75
C ALA A 335 12.17 15.33 1.28
N ALA A 336 10.89 15.63 1.00
CA ALA A 336 10.40 15.77 -0.37
C ALA A 336 11.10 16.92 -1.12
N HIS A 337 11.24 18.07 -0.48
CA HIS A 337 11.96 19.21 -1.05
C HIS A 337 13.44 18.92 -1.24
N PHE A 338 14.06 18.23 -0.27
CA PHE A 338 15.46 17.85 -0.34
C PHE A 338 15.72 16.91 -1.51
N LEU A 339 14.95 15.83 -1.67
CA LEU A 339 15.07 14.92 -2.81
C LEU A 339 14.86 15.64 -4.14
N SER A 340 13.85 16.52 -4.22
CA SER A 340 13.55 17.27 -5.44
C SER A 340 14.73 18.14 -5.87
N LYS A 341 15.37 18.83 -4.93
CA LYS A 341 16.54 19.71 -5.21
C LYS A 341 17.84 18.91 -5.42
N THR A 342 17.95 17.73 -4.83
CA THR A 342 19.19 16.94 -4.87
C THR A 342 19.22 15.99 -6.06
N GLU A 343 18.16 15.28 -6.34
CA GLU A 343 18.10 14.26 -7.40
C GLU A 343 17.16 14.61 -8.56
N GLY A 344 16.44 15.74 -8.48
CA GLY A 344 15.47 16.14 -9.51
C GLY A 344 14.23 15.23 -9.55
N ILE A 345 13.92 14.57 -8.44
CA ILE A 345 12.79 13.65 -8.31
C ILE A 345 11.79 14.22 -7.30
N ILE A 346 10.56 14.47 -7.74
CA ILE A 346 9.46 14.94 -6.88
C ILE A 346 8.68 13.71 -6.38
N PRO A 347 8.89 13.26 -5.12
CA PRO A 347 8.22 12.09 -4.59
C PRO A 347 6.79 12.41 -4.19
N ALA A 348 5.92 11.40 -4.16
CA ALA A 348 4.66 11.49 -3.43
C ALA A 348 4.92 11.74 -1.93
N LEU A 349 4.01 12.41 -1.25
CA LEU A 349 4.10 12.66 0.20
C LEU A 349 4.24 11.36 0.99
N GLU A 350 3.59 10.29 0.53
CA GLU A 350 3.75 8.97 1.09
C GLU A 350 5.22 8.52 1.10
N SER A 351 5.87 8.57 -0.05
CA SER A 351 7.27 8.16 -0.22
C SER A 351 8.24 9.07 0.54
N ALA A 352 7.88 10.33 0.71
CA ALA A 352 8.68 11.30 1.46
C ALA A 352 8.85 10.91 2.93
N HIS A 353 7.88 10.20 3.54
CA HIS A 353 8.03 9.68 4.91
C HIS A 353 9.19 8.67 5.00
N ALA A 354 9.29 7.75 4.03
CA ALA A 354 10.41 6.80 3.99
C ALA A 354 11.77 7.51 3.82
N LEU A 355 11.82 8.57 3.00
CA LEU A 355 13.03 9.38 2.81
C LEU A 355 13.43 10.14 4.08
N ALA A 356 12.45 10.71 4.78
CA ALA A 356 12.69 11.49 6.01
C ALA A 356 13.37 10.66 7.10
N TYR A 357 13.12 9.35 7.12
CA TYR A 357 13.71 8.46 8.10
C TYR A 357 15.25 8.39 8.02
N LEU A 358 15.86 8.70 6.89
CA LEU A 358 17.32 8.78 6.76
C LEU A 358 17.95 9.76 7.78
N ASN A 359 17.21 10.79 8.21
CA ASN A 359 17.68 11.76 9.20
C ASN A 359 17.55 11.25 10.65
N LYS A 360 16.87 10.13 10.86
CA LYS A 360 16.64 9.54 12.19
C LYS A 360 17.49 8.33 12.49
N MET A 361 18.07 7.71 11.45
CA MET A 361 18.88 6.49 11.60
C MET A 361 20.38 6.79 11.62
N GLU A 362 21.12 5.95 12.33
CA GLU A 362 22.58 5.94 12.22
C GLU A 362 22.98 5.28 10.90
N ILE A 363 23.70 6.01 10.05
CA ILE A 363 24.13 5.55 8.73
C ILE A 363 25.65 5.34 8.73
N LYS A 364 26.09 4.16 8.29
CA LYS A 364 27.51 3.80 8.19
C LYS A 364 27.96 3.82 6.73
N PRO A 365 29.24 4.16 6.45
CA PRO A 365 29.75 4.17 5.07
C PRO A 365 29.64 2.84 4.34
N SER A 366 29.54 1.73 5.05
CA SER A 366 29.35 0.38 4.51
C SER A 366 27.90 0.07 4.14
N ASP A 367 26.95 0.93 4.52
CA ASP A 367 25.53 0.64 4.32
C ASP A 367 25.12 0.76 2.86
N ARG A 368 24.22 -0.12 2.47
CA ARG A 368 23.51 -0.13 1.19
C ARG A 368 22.02 -0.05 1.50
N ILE A 369 21.47 1.15 1.36
CA ILE A 369 20.10 1.47 1.75
C ILE A 369 19.23 1.52 0.50
N VAL A 370 18.16 0.75 0.47
CA VAL A 370 17.14 0.83 -0.57
C VAL A 370 15.91 1.51 0.01
N ILE A 371 15.45 2.58 -0.63
CA ILE A 371 14.20 3.25 -0.31
C ILE A 371 13.19 2.93 -1.41
N ASN A 372 12.04 2.38 -1.03
CA ASN A 372 10.96 2.14 -1.96
C ASN A 372 10.21 3.45 -2.26
N LEU A 373 10.51 4.07 -3.39
CA LEU A 373 9.86 5.30 -3.85
C LEU A 373 8.51 4.94 -4.48
N SER A 374 7.50 4.75 -3.64
CA SER A 374 6.24 4.09 -3.93
C SER A 374 5.32 4.83 -4.90
N GLY A 375 5.52 6.14 -5.09
CA GLY A 375 4.73 6.96 -6.01
C GLY A 375 5.33 8.34 -6.26
N ARG A 376 4.86 9.00 -7.34
CA ARG A 376 5.29 10.34 -7.74
C ARG A 376 4.42 11.44 -7.15
N GLY A 377 5.00 12.64 -7.01
CA GLY A 377 4.41 13.77 -6.32
C GLY A 377 3.48 14.66 -7.14
N ASP A 378 3.18 14.33 -8.41
CA ASP A 378 2.33 15.18 -9.27
C ASP A 378 0.97 15.51 -8.65
N LYS A 379 0.40 14.57 -7.89
CA LYS A 379 -0.87 14.76 -7.17
C LYS A 379 -0.76 15.69 -5.96
N ASP A 380 0.45 15.89 -5.44
CA ASP A 380 0.74 16.57 -4.18
C ASP A 380 1.36 17.98 -4.40
N LEU A 381 1.53 18.43 -5.66
CA LEU A 381 2.21 19.67 -6.00
C LEU A 381 1.64 20.89 -5.27
N GLU A 382 0.32 20.97 -5.12
CA GLU A 382 -0.30 22.07 -4.40
C GLU A 382 0.14 22.12 -2.92
N THR A 383 0.18 20.94 -2.27
CA THR A 383 0.62 20.81 -0.88
C THR A 383 2.12 21.08 -0.74
N LEU A 384 2.92 20.53 -1.65
CA LEU A 384 4.36 20.71 -1.65
C LEU A 384 4.74 22.17 -1.85
N THR A 385 4.09 22.87 -2.80
CA THR A 385 4.42 24.27 -3.11
C THR A 385 3.93 25.28 -2.05
N LYS A 386 2.84 24.99 -1.36
CA LYS A 386 2.36 25.84 -0.26
C LYS A 386 3.27 25.81 0.97
N ASN A 387 4.10 24.80 1.09
CA ASN A 387 5.00 24.58 2.23
C ASN A 387 6.48 24.70 1.84
N MET A 388 6.79 25.43 0.78
CA MET A 388 8.17 25.75 0.33
C MET A 388 8.76 26.91 1.11
#